data_22b7b372a71beac624567eb15eb0b25b
#
_entry.id   22b7b372a71beac624567eb15eb0b25b
#
_cell.length_a   1.000
_cell.length_b   1.000
_cell.length_c   1.000
_cell.angle_alpha   90.00
_cell.angle_beta   90.00
_cell.angle_gamma   90.00
#
_symmetry.space_group_name_H-M   'P 1'
#
loop_
_entity.id
_entity.type
_entity.pdbx_description
1 polymer ?
#
loop_
_entity_poly.entity_id
_entity_poly.type
_entity_poly.pdbx_seq_one_letter_code
_entity_poly.pdbx_strand_id
1 'polypeptide(L)'
;TEEGALAWVDGITLSAKAENIDAAYELINYSFTPEVGGQTINEIGYNSAVIGASDFYSDETKAISQAVYPGDTASKLNAWPPEPPWFADARAEYANKFETA
;
A
#
# COMPACT_ATOMS: atom_id res chain seq x y z
N THR A 1 10.51 -10.87 -11.26
CA THR A 1 10.62 -12.32 -11.35
C THR A 1 9.62 -12.86 -12.38
N GLU A 2 9.87 -14.00 -12.98
CA GLU A 2 8.94 -14.61 -13.94
C GLU A 2 7.61 -15.01 -13.29
N GLU A 3 7.65 -15.37 -12.01
CA GLU A 3 6.50 -15.79 -11.22
C GLU A 3 5.62 -14.61 -10.76
N GLY A 4 6.10 -13.41 -10.91
CA GLY A 4 5.43 -12.19 -10.43
C GLY A 4 5.77 -11.87 -8.97
N ALA A 5 4.97 -11.00 -8.35
CA ALA A 5 5.13 -10.58 -6.98
C ALA A 5 3.77 -10.52 -6.26
N LEU A 6 3.81 -10.63 -4.93
CA LEU A 6 2.65 -10.39 -4.11
C LEU A 6 2.38 -8.89 -4.01
N ALA A 7 1.11 -8.52 -4.05
CA ALA A 7 0.65 -7.15 -3.93
C ALA A 7 -0.57 -7.05 -3.01
N TRP A 8 -0.71 -5.89 -2.41
CA TRP A 8 -1.88 -5.54 -1.61
C TRP A 8 -2.22 -4.06 -1.82
N VAL A 9 -3.37 -3.67 -1.36
CA VAL A 9 -3.83 -2.28 -1.37
C VAL A 9 -4.15 -1.88 0.05
N ASP A 10 -3.50 -0.83 0.54
CA ASP A 10 -3.83 -0.23 1.82
C ASP A 10 -5.04 0.68 1.66
N GLY A 11 -5.93 0.64 2.63
CA GLY A 11 -7.15 1.44 2.65
C GLY A 11 -7.26 2.28 3.91
N ILE A 12 -7.79 3.48 3.77
CA ILE A 12 -8.17 4.32 4.90
C ILE A 12 -9.62 3.97 5.28
N THR A 13 -9.84 3.63 6.54
CA THR A 13 -11.17 3.27 7.04
C THR A 13 -11.60 4.22 8.14
N LEU A 14 -12.90 4.52 8.17
CA LEU A 14 -13.52 5.32 9.22
C LEU A 14 -13.97 4.39 10.37
N SER A 15 -13.58 4.75 11.60
CA SER A 15 -14.06 4.03 12.79
C SER A 15 -15.59 4.12 12.90
N ALA A 16 -16.26 3.02 13.24
CA ALA A 16 -17.70 2.99 13.49
C ALA A 16 -18.13 3.90 14.68
N LYS A 17 -17.15 4.33 15.51
CA LYS A 17 -17.36 5.23 16.65
C LYS A 17 -16.80 6.63 16.40
N ALA A 18 -16.52 6.99 15.14
CA ALA A 18 -16.04 8.34 14.82
C ALA A 18 -17.14 9.37 15.10
N GLU A 19 -16.78 10.43 15.80
CA GLU A 19 -17.69 11.54 16.12
C GLU A 19 -17.58 12.69 15.11
N ASN A 20 -16.37 12.94 14.59
CA ASN A 20 -16.09 14.03 13.65
C ASN A 20 -16.03 13.49 12.20
N ILE A 21 -17.16 13.00 11.72
CA ILE A 21 -17.28 12.30 10.44
C ILE A 21 -16.92 13.22 9.27
N ASP A 22 -17.44 14.45 9.25
CA ASP A 22 -17.20 15.40 8.16
C ASP A 22 -15.70 15.75 8.04
N ALA A 23 -15.05 16.05 9.16
CA ALA A 23 -13.61 16.32 9.17
C ALA A 23 -12.78 15.09 8.74
N ALA A 24 -13.22 13.89 9.08
CA ALA A 24 -12.56 12.66 8.62
C ALA A 24 -12.67 12.48 7.10
N TYR A 25 -13.84 12.75 6.52
CA TYR A 25 -14.01 12.73 5.06
C TYR A 25 -13.21 13.83 4.36
N GLU A 26 -13.12 15.03 4.94
CA GLU A 26 -12.26 16.09 4.39
C GLU A 26 -10.79 15.65 4.36
N LEU A 27 -10.30 15.04 5.44
CA LEU A 27 -8.93 14.51 5.50
C LEU A 27 -8.71 13.40 4.46
N ILE A 28 -9.65 12.46 4.33
CA ILE A 28 -9.58 11.40 3.35
C ILE A 28 -9.55 11.99 1.93
N ASN A 29 -10.48 12.89 1.61
CA ASN A 29 -10.53 13.53 0.30
C ASN A 29 -9.26 14.31 -0.02
N TYR A 30 -8.71 15.03 0.96
CA TYR A 30 -7.44 15.73 0.81
C TYR A 30 -6.29 14.76 0.52
N SER A 31 -6.23 13.65 1.25
CA SER A 31 -5.19 12.62 1.06
C SER A 31 -5.26 11.95 -0.31
N PHE A 32 -6.45 11.92 -0.94
CA PHE A 32 -6.65 11.37 -2.28
C PHE A 32 -6.55 12.42 -3.41
N THR A 33 -6.08 13.64 -3.11
CA THR A 33 -5.73 14.58 -4.18
C THR A 33 -4.43 14.12 -4.87
N PRO A 34 -4.27 14.33 -6.19
CA PRO A 34 -3.08 13.88 -6.92
C PRO A 34 -1.77 14.41 -6.35
N GLU A 35 -1.75 15.69 -5.96
CA GLU A 35 -0.58 16.34 -5.39
C GLU A 35 -0.17 15.68 -4.06
N VAL A 36 -1.10 15.54 -3.12
CA VAL A 36 -0.82 14.95 -1.81
C VAL A 36 -0.49 13.48 -1.94
N GLY A 37 -1.21 12.75 -2.81
CA GLY A 37 -0.90 11.37 -3.13
C GLY A 37 0.51 11.18 -3.67
N GLY A 38 0.96 12.08 -4.56
CA GLY A 38 2.32 12.04 -5.11
C GLY A 38 3.40 12.39 -4.08
N GLN A 39 3.19 13.45 -3.30
CA GLN A 39 4.10 13.85 -2.22
C GLN A 39 4.25 12.74 -1.18
N THR A 40 3.15 12.10 -0.78
CA THR A 40 3.17 10.98 0.16
C THR A 40 4.06 9.84 -0.34
N ILE A 41 3.97 9.51 -1.62
CA ILE A 41 4.78 8.44 -2.20
C ILE A 41 6.27 8.78 -2.26
N ASN A 42 6.62 10.05 -2.47
CA ASN A 42 8.02 10.49 -2.39
C ASN A 42 8.65 10.20 -1.01
N GLU A 43 7.85 10.25 0.06
CA GLU A 43 8.31 10.00 1.42
C GLU A 43 8.30 8.52 1.81
N ILE A 44 7.26 7.78 1.41
CA ILE A 44 7.08 6.39 1.87
C ILE A 44 7.59 5.33 0.89
N GLY A 45 7.83 5.69 -0.38
CA GLY A 45 8.43 4.80 -1.37
C GLY A 45 7.51 3.72 -1.95
N TYR A 46 6.19 3.81 -1.74
CA TYR A 46 5.20 2.90 -2.34
C TYR A 46 4.65 3.46 -3.65
N ASN A 47 3.64 2.81 -4.20
CA ASN A 47 2.86 3.36 -5.31
C ASN A 47 1.55 3.96 -4.81
N SER A 48 1.09 5.03 -5.48
CA SER A 48 -0.21 5.61 -5.20
C SER A 48 -1.31 4.94 -6.04
N ALA A 49 -2.46 4.69 -5.39
CA ALA A 49 -3.69 4.33 -6.09
C ALA A 49 -4.44 5.56 -6.64
N VAL A 50 -3.95 6.77 -6.37
CA VAL A 50 -4.58 8.03 -6.79
C VAL A 50 -4.22 8.33 -8.24
N ILE A 51 -5.24 8.48 -9.10
CA ILE A 51 -5.04 8.84 -10.51
C ILE A 51 -4.38 10.21 -10.61
N GLY A 52 -3.30 10.32 -11.38
CA GLY A 52 -2.53 11.56 -11.57
C GLY A 52 -1.47 11.83 -10.48
N ALA A 53 -1.38 11.03 -9.42
CA ALA A 53 -0.36 11.21 -8.38
C ALA A 53 1.08 11.10 -8.94
N SER A 54 1.29 10.29 -9.97
CA SER A 54 2.61 10.12 -10.61
C SER A 54 3.17 11.40 -11.23
N ASP A 55 2.34 12.38 -11.54
CA ASP A 55 2.78 13.67 -12.07
C ASP A 55 3.55 14.49 -11.02
N PHE A 56 3.28 14.20 -9.74
CA PHE A 56 3.88 14.84 -8.56
C PHE A 56 5.02 14.02 -7.94
N TYR A 57 5.43 12.91 -8.55
CA TYR A 57 6.59 12.15 -8.10
C TYR A 57 7.88 12.94 -8.36
N SER A 58 8.81 12.83 -7.42
CA SER A 58 10.18 13.31 -7.63
C SER A 58 10.86 12.55 -8.78
N ASP A 59 11.94 13.09 -9.34
CA ASP A 59 12.69 12.40 -10.39
C ASP A 59 13.26 11.05 -9.88
N GLU A 60 13.66 10.99 -8.62
CA GLU A 60 14.12 9.77 -7.97
C GLU A 60 12.98 8.73 -7.87
N THR A 61 11.81 9.14 -7.38
CA THR A 61 10.62 8.27 -7.28
C THR A 61 10.19 7.76 -8.64
N LYS A 62 10.20 8.63 -9.67
CA LYS A 62 9.90 8.23 -11.06
C LYS A 62 10.88 7.18 -11.57
N ALA A 63 12.18 7.40 -11.34
CA ALA A 63 13.21 6.46 -11.79
C ALA A 63 13.06 5.10 -11.10
N ILE A 64 12.81 5.08 -9.78
CA ILE A 64 12.58 3.86 -9.01
C ILE A 64 11.32 3.14 -9.52
N SER A 65 10.22 3.85 -9.68
CA SER A 65 8.96 3.29 -10.16
C SER A 65 9.10 2.64 -11.54
N GLN A 66 9.81 3.29 -12.47
CA GLN A 66 10.09 2.74 -13.79
C GLN A 66 10.99 1.51 -13.76
N ALA A 67 11.96 1.47 -12.84
CA ALA A 67 12.86 0.33 -12.68
C ALA A 67 12.16 -0.88 -12.04
N VAL A 68 11.25 -0.64 -11.09
CA VAL A 68 10.54 -1.70 -10.35
C VAL A 68 9.34 -2.22 -11.14
N TYR A 69 8.66 -1.37 -11.92
CA TYR A 69 7.46 -1.71 -12.68
C TYR A 69 7.64 -1.53 -14.19
N PRO A 70 8.61 -2.20 -14.83
CA PRO A 70 8.81 -2.07 -16.27
C PRO A 70 7.69 -2.78 -17.04
N GLY A 71 7.19 -2.13 -18.09
CA GLY A 71 6.27 -2.74 -19.06
C GLY A 71 4.96 -3.21 -18.46
N ASP A 72 4.70 -4.51 -18.51
CA ASP A 72 3.48 -5.17 -18.07
C ASP A 72 3.54 -5.74 -16.64
N THR A 73 4.50 -5.32 -15.84
CA THR A 73 4.74 -5.86 -14.49
C THR A 73 3.48 -5.87 -13.61
N ALA A 74 2.62 -4.84 -13.77
CA ALA A 74 1.36 -4.76 -13.03
C ALA A 74 0.44 -5.97 -13.28
N SER A 75 0.49 -6.58 -14.47
CA SER A 75 -0.29 -7.78 -14.80
C SER A 75 0.22 -9.05 -14.13
N LYS A 76 1.44 -9.01 -13.60
CA LYS A 76 2.10 -10.11 -12.89
C LYS A 76 2.00 -9.99 -11.36
N LEU A 77 1.28 -8.99 -10.88
CA LEU A 77 1.00 -8.83 -9.46
C LEU A 77 -0.11 -9.78 -9.03
N ASN A 78 0.16 -10.55 -7.99
CA ASN A 78 -0.81 -11.46 -7.38
C ASN A 78 -1.32 -10.84 -6.08
N ALA A 79 -2.64 -10.68 -5.96
CA ALA A 79 -3.23 -10.19 -4.72
C ALA A 79 -2.90 -11.14 -3.56
N TRP A 80 -2.58 -10.56 -2.41
CA TRP A 80 -2.38 -11.34 -1.20
C TRP A 80 -3.66 -12.14 -0.88
N PRO A 81 -3.58 -13.47 -0.76
CA PRO A 81 -4.76 -14.28 -0.50
C PRO A 81 -5.33 -13.99 0.90
N PRO A 82 -6.64 -14.17 1.11
CA PRO A 82 -7.22 -14.11 2.44
C PRO A 82 -6.51 -15.10 3.37
N GLU A 83 -6.15 -14.63 4.58
CA GLU A 83 -5.54 -15.50 5.57
C GLU A 83 -6.56 -16.51 6.09
N PRO A 84 -6.28 -17.82 6.02
CA PRO A 84 -7.17 -18.83 6.61
C PRO A 84 -7.14 -18.69 8.16
N PRO A 85 -8.21 -19.08 8.86
CA PRO A 85 -8.33 -18.88 10.32
C PRO A 85 -7.15 -19.46 11.15
N TRP A 86 -6.55 -20.54 10.69
CA TRP A 86 -5.42 -21.19 11.38
C TRP A 86 -4.08 -20.45 11.20
N PHE A 87 -3.98 -19.55 10.20
CA PHE A 87 -2.71 -18.95 9.84
C PHE A 87 -2.18 -17.99 10.91
N ALA A 88 -3.06 -17.22 11.54
CA ALA A 88 -2.68 -16.28 12.60
C ALA A 88 -2.05 -17.00 13.81
N ASP A 89 -2.64 -18.12 14.21
CA ASP A 89 -2.16 -18.92 15.34
C ASP A 89 -0.80 -19.56 15.00
N ALA A 90 -0.68 -20.16 13.82
CA ALA A 90 0.56 -20.75 13.36
C ALA A 90 1.68 -19.70 13.27
N ARG A 91 1.39 -18.52 12.71
CA ARG A 91 2.35 -17.42 12.62
C ARG A 91 2.82 -16.97 14.01
N ALA A 92 1.91 -16.79 14.96
CA ALA A 92 2.25 -16.41 16.33
C ALA A 92 3.12 -17.47 17.02
N GLU A 93 2.78 -18.75 16.87
CA GLU A 93 3.57 -19.86 17.43
C GLU A 93 5.01 -19.87 16.91
N TYR A 94 5.18 -19.77 15.58
CA TYR A 94 6.51 -19.83 14.99
C TYR A 94 7.31 -18.54 15.20
N ALA A 95 6.68 -17.37 15.26
CA ALA A 95 7.34 -16.12 15.62
C ALA A 95 7.89 -16.20 17.05
N ASN A 96 7.08 -16.67 18.01
CA ASN A 96 7.54 -16.87 19.39
C ASN A 96 8.70 -17.87 19.49
N LYS A 97 8.66 -18.98 18.76
CA LYS A 97 9.77 -19.94 18.72
C LYS A 97 11.05 -19.33 18.18
N PHE A 98 10.93 -18.46 17.17
CA PHE A 98 12.09 -17.77 16.59
C PHE A 98 12.68 -16.74 17.56
N GLU A 99 11.85 -15.97 18.24
CA GLU A 99 12.28 -14.93 19.19
C GLU A 99 12.89 -15.50 20.48
N THR A 100 12.54 -16.74 20.84
CA THR A 100 12.98 -17.40 22.07
C THR A 100 14.09 -18.43 21.87
N ALA A 101 14.54 -18.61 20.66
CA ALA A 101 15.65 -19.53 20.31
C ALA A 101 17.01 -18.84 20.47
#